data_c3094af337adbac8ee22af2c643de85d
#
_entry.id   c3094af337adbac8ee22af2c643de85d
#
_cell.length_a   1.000
_cell.length_b   1.000
_cell.length_c   1.000
_cell.angle_alpha   90.00
_cell.angle_beta   90.00
_cell.angle_gamma   90.00
#
_symmetry.space_group_name_H-M   'P 1'
#
loop_
_entity.id
_entity.type
_entity.pdbx_description
1 polymer ?
#
loop_
_entity_poly.entity_id
_entity_poly.type
_entity_poly.pdbx_seq_one_letter_code
_entity_poly.pdbx_strand_id
1 'polypeptide(L)'
;METGHGIKYRQLHIEDYLQEIPAEQGRVSGVYVHERITGDTDTNTNFWTNNLLDTILRSDNLNAAYKRVKANNGSGGVDGMQVDELLPYLRQHRDELVGQLRRGKYKPNPVRRVEIPKEEKGKVRKLGIPSCVDRLIQQAISQELTPIFEEQFSDNSFGFRPGRSTHDAIKRCKQFAEEGYVYVVSMDLQAYFDTVNHSKLIEVLSRTIKDGRVIPLIHKYLKAGAMKDGGFHPTEEGVPQGGPQSPLCAN
;
A
#
# COMPACT_ATOMS: atom_id res chain seq x y z
N MET A 1 -24.29 44.66 9.32
CA MET A 1 -23.37 44.51 8.16
C MET A 1 -22.44 43.37 8.53
N GLU A 2 -22.82 42.17 8.14
CA GLU A 2 -22.02 40.95 8.38
C GLU A 2 -21.14 40.73 7.13
N THR A 3 -19.83 40.73 7.35
CA THR A 3 -18.86 40.35 6.31
C THR A 3 -18.50 38.88 6.49
N GLY A 4 -19.19 38.01 5.75
CA GLY A 4 -18.85 36.60 5.65
C GLY A 4 -17.53 36.40 4.90
N HIS A 5 -16.51 35.92 5.58
CA HIS A 5 -15.29 35.44 4.94
C HIS A 5 -15.53 34.03 4.41
N GLY A 6 -15.93 33.95 3.14
CA GLY A 6 -15.97 32.67 2.42
C GLY A 6 -14.57 32.14 2.16
N ILE A 7 -14.21 31.03 2.77
CA ILE A 7 -13.00 30.29 2.45
C ILE A 7 -13.19 29.69 1.05
N LYS A 8 -12.56 30.29 0.04
CA LYS A 8 -12.48 29.73 -1.30
C LYS A 8 -11.51 28.55 -1.28
N TYR A 9 -12.04 27.35 -1.28
CA TYR A 9 -11.24 26.16 -1.59
C TYR A 9 -10.83 26.21 -3.06
N ARG A 10 -9.56 26.51 -3.33
CA ARG A 10 -8.98 26.39 -4.67
C ARG A 10 -8.83 24.89 -4.96
N GLN A 11 -9.58 24.38 -5.92
CA GLN A 11 -9.46 23.02 -6.43
C GLN A 11 -8.11 22.94 -7.17
N LEU A 12 -7.09 22.39 -6.51
CA LEU A 12 -5.77 22.20 -7.11
C LEU A 12 -5.85 21.01 -8.08
N HIS A 13 -5.59 21.27 -9.34
CA HIS A 13 -5.49 20.24 -10.38
C HIS A 13 -4.14 19.51 -10.26
N ILE A 14 -4.09 18.24 -10.73
CA ILE A 14 -2.83 17.43 -10.77
C ILE A 14 -1.69 18.21 -11.45
N GLU A 15 -2.00 19.09 -12.39
CA GLU A 15 -1.07 19.94 -13.14
C GLU A 15 -0.35 20.99 -12.27
N ASP A 16 -0.99 21.47 -11.20
CA ASP A 16 -0.39 22.46 -10.29
C ASP A 16 0.78 21.84 -9.46
N TYR A 17 0.88 20.51 -9.38
CA TYR A 17 1.95 19.81 -8.67
C TYR A 17 3.08 19.29 -9.59
N LEU A 18 2.92 19.42 -10.91
CA LEU A 18 3.90 19.01 -11.90
C LEU A 18 4.86 20.14 -12.31
N GLN A 19 4.84 21.31 -11.67
CA GLN A 19 5.85 22.34 -11.87
C GLN A 19 7.19 21.80 -11.36
N GLU A 20 8.16 21.84 -12.25
CA GLU A 20 9.51 21.29 -12.12
C GLU A 20 10.19 21.76 -10.83
N ILE A 21 10.48 20.82 -9.93
CA ILE A 21 11.52 20.99 -8.92
C ILE A 21 12.81 20.45 -9.54
N PRO A 22 13.89 21.22 -9.60
CA PRO A 22 15.17 20.77 -10.14
C PRO A 22 15.62 19.49 -9.43
N ALA A 23 16.13 18.54 -10.21
CA ALA A 23 16.68 17.29 -9.69
C ALA A 23 17.98 17.58 -8.93
N GLU A 24 17.90 17.81 -7.64
CA GLU A 24 19.04 17.70 -6.74
C GLU A 24 19.22 16.25 -6.30
N GLN A 25 20.40 15.73 -6.58
CA GLN A 25 20.88 14.43 -6.14
C GLN A 25 20.86 14.38 -4.62
N GLY A 26 19.99 13.55 -4.03
CA GLY A 26 19.94 13.35 -2.60
C GLY A 26 19.04 12.19 -2.22
N ARG A 27 19.57 11.22 -1.52
CA ARG A 27 18.90 10.06 -0.90
C ARG A 27 17.51 10.44 -0.42
N VAL A 28 16.46 9.86 -1.01
CA VAL A 28 15.09 10.05 -0.56
C VAL A 28 14.87 9.20 0.70
N SER A 29 15.28 9.76 1.83
CA SER A 29 14.78 9.42 3.15
C SER A 29 13.70 10.45 3.47
N GLY A 30 12.50 10.26 2.96
CA GLY A 30 11.37 11.18 3.14
C GLY A 30 10.16 10.45 3.68
N VAL A 31 10.19 10.09 4.95
CA VAL A 31 8.97 9.91 5.72
C VAL A 31 8.40 11.30 5.94
N TYR A 32 7.32 11.66 5.25
CA TYR A 32 6.54 12.83 5.62
C TYR A 32 5.84 12.51 6.95
N VAL A 33 6.47 12.94 8.05
CA VAL A 33 5.80 13.05 9.33
C VAL A 33 4.84 14.23 9.19
N HIS A 34 3.53 13.95 9.15
CA HIS A 34 2.55 15.01 9.39
C HIS A 34 2.82 15.56 10.78
N GLU A 35 3.07 16.88 10.90
CA GLU A 35 3.05 17.55 12.19
C GLU A 35 1.73 17.23 12.89
N ARG A 36 1.81 16.45 13.95
CA ARG A 36 0.68 16.24 14.85
C ARG A 36 0.42 17.55 15.57
N ILE A 37 -0.72 18.14 15.33
CA ILE A 37 -1.28 19.12 16.27
C ILE A 37 -1.58 18.34 17.54
N THR A 38 -0.76 18.54 18.57
CA THR A 38 -0.91 17.95 19.89
C THR A 38 -2.14 18.55 20.56
N GLY A 39 -3.24 17.82 20.54
CA GLY A 39 -4.47 18.18 21.24
C GLY A 39 -5.42 16.98 21.22
N ASP A 40 -5.66 16.38 22.36
CA ASP A 40 -6.57 15.28 22.68
C ASP A 40 -6.38 13.99 21.88
N THR A 41 -5.65 13.05 22.49
CA THR A 41 -5.20 11.79 21.85
C THR A 41 -6.31 10.77 21.56
N ASP A 42 -7.43 10.76 22.26
CA ASP A 42 -8.45 9.72 22.09
C ASP A 42 -9.52 10.01 21.01
N THR A 43 -9.91 11.27 20.84
CA THR A 43 -10.92 11.64 19.82
C THR A 43 -10.34 11.71 18.41
N ASN A 44 -9.04 11.99 18.27
CA ASN A 44 -8.38 12.18 16.99
C ASN A 44 -8.10 10.85 16.27
N THR A 45 -7.71 9.81 17.00
CA THR A 45 -7.44 8.47 16.43
C THR A 45 -8.74 7.86 15.85
N ASN A 46 -9.87 8.03 16.52
CA ASN A 46 -11.17 7.54 16.05
C ASN A 46 -11.64 8.29 14.79
N PHE A 47 -11.37 9.58 14.66
CA PHE A 47 -11.74 10.36 13.49
C PHE A 47 -11.03 9.86 12.22
N TRP A 48 -9.70 9.65 12.29
CA TRP A 48 -8.91 9.18 11.15
C TRP A 48 -9.29 7.77 10.70
N THR A 49 -9.53 6.87 11.65
CA THR A 49 -9.91 5.50 11.33
C THR A 49 -11.33 5.35 10.78
N ASN A 50 -12.24 6.28 11.10
CA ASN A 50 -13.63 6.29 10.62
C ASN A 50 -13.80 6.92 9.23
N ASN A 51 -12.90 7.84 8.82
CA ASN A 51 -12.95 8.53 7.53
C ASN A 51 -11.73 8.22 6.65
N LEU A 52 -11.15 7.05 6.83
CA LEU A 52 -9.88 6.65 6.22
C LEU A 52 -9.95 6.63 4.69
N LEU A 53 -11.08 6.21 4.10
CA LEU A 53 -11.24 6.22 2.65
C LEU A 53 -11.12 7.64 2.07
N ASP A 54 -11.68 8.64 2.73
CA ASP A 54 -11.60 10.02 2.23
C ASP A 54 -10.17 10.55 2.31
N THR A 55 -9.39 10.16 3.34
CA THR A 55 -7.96 10.45 3.44
C THR A 55 -7.17 9.75 2.33
N ILE A 56 -7.41 8.47 2.10
CA ILE A 56 -6.80 7.70 1.00
C ILE A 56 -7.03 8.37 -0.36
N LEU A 57 -8.24 8.89 -0.59
CA LEU A 57 -8.64 9.50 -1.86
C LEU A 57 -8.30 11.00 -1.98
N ARG A 58 -7.63 11.59 -1.00
CA ARG A 58 -7.15 12.96 -1.10
C ARG A 58 -6.17 13.13 -2.26
N SER A 59 -6.21 14.30 -2.90
CA SER A 59 -5.39 14.57 -4.08
C SER A 59 -3.89 14.51 -3.79
N ASP A 60 -3.45 14.98 -2.64
CA ASP A 60 -2.06 14.91 -2.21
C ASP A 60 -1.57 13.44 -2.05
N ASN A 61 -2.36 12.59 -1.40
CA ASN A 61 -2.04 11.18 -1.24
C ASN A 61 -2.05 10.43 -2.58
N LEU A 62 -3.05 10.65 -3.43
CA LEU A 62 -3.11 10.05 -4.78
C LEU A 62 -1.94 10.50 -5.66
N ASN A 63 -1.52 11.76 -5.56
CA ASN A 63 -0.35 12.27 -6.29
C ASN A 63 0.95 11.64 -5.78
N ALA A 64 1.12 11.49 -4.48
CA ALA A 64 2.25 10.78 -3.90
C ALA A 64 2.29 9.31 -4.35
N ALA A 65 1.13 8.65 -4.36
CA ALA A 65 0.99 7.27 -4.86
C ALA A 65 1.35 7.17 -6.34
N TYR A 66 0.86 8.09 -7.19
CA TYR A 66 1.22 8.14 -8.60
C TYR A 66 2.73 8.28 -8.80
N LYS A 67 3.39 9.20 -8.09
CA LYS A 67 4.84 9.39 -8.18
C LYS A 67 5.62 8.11 -7.85
N ARG A 68 5.19 7.38 -6.82
CA ARG A 68 5.82 6.10 -6.44
C ARG A 68 5.59 5.01 -7.49
N VAL A 69 4.35 4.87 -8.00
CA VAL A 69 4.03 3.91 -9.06
C VAL A 69 4.83 4.21 -10.32
N LYS A 70 4.96 5.50 -10.70
CA LYS A 70 5.76 5.93 -11.84
C LYS A 70 7.26 5.64 -11.64
N ALA A 71 7.81 5.93 -10.46
CA ALA A 71 9.22 5.68 -10.15
C ALA A 71 9.58 4.18 -10.20
N ASN A 72 8.66 3.30 -9.81
CA ASN A 72 8.87 1.85 -9.87
C ASN A 72 8.83 1.27 -11.28
N ASN A 73 8.26 1.97 -12.24
CA ASN A 73 8.24 1.65 -13.68
C ASN A 73 7.99 0.16 -14.01
N GLY A 74 7.04 -0.46 -13.30
CA GLY A 74 6.74 -1.90 -13.45
C GLY A 74 5.85 -2.18 -14.67
N SER A 75 5.89 -3.40 -15.16
CA SER A 75 5.11 -3.89 -16.31
C SER A 75 3.61 -3.69 -16.14
N GLY A 76 2.85 -3.60 -17.24
CA GLY A 76 1.39 -3.55 -17.25
C GLY A 76 0.73 -4.78 -16.64
N GLY A 77 -0.49 -4.60 -16.12
CA GLY A 77 -1.34 -5.65 -15.59
C GLY A 77 -2.03 -6.48 -16.69
N VAL A 78 -3.21 -7.00 -16.37
CA VAL A 78 -4.04 -7.79 -17.32
C VAL A 78 -4.66 -6.92 -18.42
N ASP A 79 -4.85 -5.62 -18.14
CA ASP A 79 -5.38 -4.62 -19.06
C ASP A 79 -4.35 -4.12 -20.08
N GLY A 80 -3.07 -4.50 -19.91
CA GLY A 80 -1.97 -4.08 -20.76
C GLY A 80 -1.50 -2.65 -20.57
N MET A 81 -2.20 -1.84 -19.74
CA MET A 81 -1.86 -0.43 -19.51
C MET A 81 -0.45 -0.30 -18.94
N GLN A 82 0.37 0.53 -19.58
CA GLN A 82 1.71 0.87 -19.11
C GLN A 82 1.66 2.06 -18.14
N VAL A 83 2.72 2.22 -17.36
CA VAL A 83 2.79 3.28 -16.32
C VAL A 83 2.69 4.69 -16.93
N ASP A 84 3.22 4.90 -18.13
CA ASP A 84 3.17 6.20 -18.81
C ASP A 84 1.74 6.57 -19.29
N GLU A 85 0.88 5.58 -19.48
CA GLU A 85 -0.52 5.77 -19.85
C GLU A 85 -1.43 6.10 -18.66
N LEU A 86 -0.95 5.85 -17.42
CA LEU A 86 -1.73 6.05 -16.21
C LEU A 86 -2.13 7.52 -16.02
N LEU A 87 -1.25 8.49 -16.27
CA LEU A 87 -1.58 9.90 -16.09
C LEU A 87 -2.62 10.41 -17.11
N PRO A 88 -2.49 10.16 -18.42
CA PRO A 88 -3.56 10.45 -19.39
C PRO A 88 -4.89 9.82 -19.00
N TYR A 89 -4.89 8.56 -18.55
CA TYR A 89 -6.10 7.88 -18.09
C TYR A 89 -6.73 8.60 -16.89
N LEU A 90 -5.95 8.94 -15.88
CA LEU A 90 -6.45 9.60 -14.66
C LEU A 90 -7.03 11.00 -14.96
N ARG A 91 -6.47 11.74 -15.92
CA ARG A 91 -7.02 13.05 -16.34
C ARG A 91 -8.45 12.94 -16.84
N GLN A 92 -8.82 11.83 -17.43
CA GLN A 92 -10.15 11.61 -18.01
C GLN A 92 -11.11 10.92 -17.06
N HIS A 93 -10.60 9.98 -16.22
CA HIS A 93 -11.45 9.05 -15.47
C HIS A 93 -11.35 9.18 -13.94
N ARG A 94 -10.56 10.14 -13.42
CA ARG A 94 -10.34 10.29 -11.97
C ARG A 94 -11.62 10.41 -11.17
N ASP A 95 -12.53 11.27 -11.61
CA ASP A 95 -13.75 11.56 -10.84
C ASP A 95 -14.71 10.37 -10.83
N GLU A 96 -14.78 9.64 -11.93
CA GLU A 96 -15.51 8.38 -12.00
C GLU A 96 -14.89 7.33 -11.07
N LEU A 97 -13.56 7.15 -11.11
CA LEU A 97 -12.82 6.22 -10.28
C LEU A 97 -13.04 6.50 -8.78
N VAL A 98 -12.86 7.76 -8.38
CA VAL A 98 -13.09 8.20 -6.99
C VAL A 98 -14.56 7.99 -6.59
N GLY A 99 -15.49 8.29 -7.49
CA GLY A 99 -16.91 8.04 -7.29
C GLY A 99 -17.24 6.55 -7.11
N GLN A 100 -16.63 5.66 -7.88
CA GLN A 100 -16.80 4.21 -7.74
C GLN A 100 -16.23 3.71 -6.41
N LEU A 101 -15.05 4.19 -6.00
CA LEU A 101 -14.42 3.84 -4.72
C LEU A 101 -15.28 4.29 -3.54
N ARG A 102 -15.75 5.53 -3.52
CA ARG A 102 -16.62 6.06 -2.45
C ARG A 102 -17.93 5.31 -2.31
N ARG A 103 -18.53 4.89 -3.43
CA ARG A 103 -19.77 4.10 -3.45
C ARG A 103 -19.54 2.60 -3.21
N GLY A 104 -18.30 2.16 -3.00
CA GLY A 104 -17.96 0.74 -2.87
C GLY A 104 -18.23 -0.10 -4.12
N LYS A 105 -18.36 0.54 -5.30
CA LYS A 105 -18.65 -0.14 -6.59
C LYS A 105 -17.39 -0.49 -7.38
N TYR A 106 -16.24 -0.01 -6.96
CA TYR A 106 -14.97 -0.35 -7.61
C TYR A 106 -14.72 -1.87 -7.54
N LYS A 107 -14.30 -2.41 -8.67
CA LYS A 107 -13.92 -3.83 -8.81
C LYS A 107 -12.47 -3.88 -9.27
N PRO A 108 -11.53 -4.36 -8.45
CA PRO A 108 -10.15 -4.59 -8.86
C PRO A 108 -10.06 -5.58 -10.02
N ASN A 109 -9.10 -5.38 -10.91
CA ASN A 109 -8.75 -6.37 -11.91
C ASN A 109 -8.03 -7.56 -11.27
N PRO A 110 -8.14 -8.77 -11.82
CA PRO A 110 -7.27 -9.88 -11.44
C PRO A 110 -5.80 -9.52 -11.70
N VAL A 111 -4.88 -10.04 -10.89
CA VAL A 111 -3.45 -9.81 -11.13
C VAL A 111 -2.98 -10.66 -12.33
N ARG A 112 -2.09 -10.10 -13.14
CA ARG A 112 -1.38 -10.88 -14.17
C ARG A 112 -0.31 -11.71 -13.51
N ARG A 113 -0.42 -13.03 -13.57
CA ARG A 113 0.54 -13.96 -12.96
C ARG A 113 1.77 -14.14 -13.85
N VAL A 114 2.95 -13.97 -13.24
CA VAL A 114 4.24 -14.23 -13.88
C VAL A 114 5.05 -15.15 -12.96
N GLU A 115 5.68 -16.16 -13.53
CA GLU A 115 6.53 -17.09 -12.81
C GLU A 115 8.00 -16.69 -13.03
N ILE A 116 8.72 -16.46 -11.93
CA ILE A 116 10.15 -16.14 -11.93
C ILE A 116 10.90 -17.35 -11.34
N PRO A 117 11.91 -17.90 -12.03
CA PRO A 117 12.73 -18.96 -11.47
C PRO A 117 13.39 -18.53 -10.15
N LYS A 118 13.41 -19.43 -9.16
CA LYS A 118 14.23 -19.27 -7.95
C LYS A 118 15.64 -19.82 -8.21
N GLU A 119 16.59 -19.51 -7.31
CA GLU A 119 17.94 -20.06 -7.36
C GLU A 119 17.95 -21.60 -7.25
N GLU A 120 16.99 -22.15 -6.51
CA GLU A 120 16.80 -23.61 -6.43
C GLU A 120 16.15 -24.12 -7.71
N LYS A 121 16.83 -25.10 -8.37
CA LYS A 121 16.35 -25.73 -9.60
C LYS A 121 14.93 -26.28 -9.47
N GLY A 122 14.06 -25.90 -10.39
CA GLY A 122 12.66 -26.38 -10.46
C GLY A 122 11.69 -25.62 -9.57
N LYS A 123 12.13 -24.67 -8.73
CA LYS A 123 11.24 -23.82 -7.97
C LYS A 123 11.01 -22.48 -8.67
N VAL A 124 9.76 -22.00 -8.64
CA VAL A 124 9.36 -20.71 -9.20
C VAL A 124 8.76 -19.81 -8.10
N ARG A 125 8.93 -18.50 -8.28
CA ARG A 125 8.20 -17.50 -7.50
C ARG A 125 7.05 -16.98 -8.35
N LYS A 126 5.85 -17.04 -7.81
CA LYS A 126 4.65 -16.58 -8.49
C LYS A 126 4.40 -15.11 -8.17
N LEU A 127 4.73 -14.20 -9.10
CA LEU A 127 4.39 -12.79 -8.96
C LEU A 127 2.99 -12.52 -9.50
N GLY A 128 2.24 -11.67 -8.79
CA GLY A 128 0.98 -11.11 -9.27
C GLY A 128 1.18 -9.63 -9.59
N ILE A 129 1.06 -9.26 -10.85
CA ILE A 129 1.22 -7.88 -11.33
C ILE A 129 -0.17 -7.25 -11.43
N PRO A 130 -0.54 -6.31 -10.52
CA PRO A 130 -1.81 -5.60 -10.60
C PRO A 130 -1.82 -4.62 -11.78
N SER A 131 -3.01 -4.18 -12.24
CA SER A 131 -3.13 -3.09 -13.20
C SER A 131 -2.52 -1.79 -12.67
N CYS A 132 -2.20 -0.85 -13.54
CA CYS A 132 -1.62 0.42 -13.12
C CYS A 132 -2.55 1.21 -12.20
N VAL A 133 -3.85 1.17 -12.45
CA VAL A 133 -4.87 1.81 -11.61
C VAL A 133 -4.95 1.11 -10.26
N ASP A 134 -4.95 -0.22 -10.21
CA ASP A 134 -4.95 -0.98 -8.97
C ASP A 134 -3.69 -0.72 -8.14
N ARG A 135 -2.52 -0.64 -8.79
CA ARG A 135 -1.26 -0.26 -8.11
C ARG A 135 -1.35 1.14 -7.47
N LEU A 136 -1.95 2.09 -8.17
CA LEU A 136 -2.17 3.45 -7.63
C LEU A 136 -3.02 3.41 -6.36
N ILE A 137 -4.16 2.72 -6.41
CA ILE A 137 -5.08 2.64 -5.28
C ILE A 137 -4.45 1.88 -4.11
N GLN A 138 -3.82 0.74 -4.37
CA GLN A 138 -3.11 -0.04 -3.35
C GLN A 138 -1.97 0.77 -2.71
N GLN A 139 -1.23 1.55 -3.51
CA GLN A 139 -0.19 2.43 -3.01
C GLN A 139 -0.76 3.55 -2.13
N ALA A 140 -1.87 4.15 -2.54
CA ALA A 140 -2.56 5.17 -1.75
C ALA A 140 -3.08 4.62 -0.42
N ILE A 141 -3.62 3.40 -0.41
CA ILE A 141 -4.03 2.68 0.80
C ILE A 141 -2.81 2.42 1.69
N SER A 142 -1.74 1.87 1.13
CA SER A 142 -0.52 1.53 1.88
C SER A 142 0.10 2.74 2.56
N GLN A 143 0.09 3.92 1.93
CA GLN A 143 0.64 5.15 2.48
C GLN A 143 -0.10 5.60 3.75
N GLU A 144 -1.41 5.50 3.76
CA GLU A 144 -2.24 5.90 4.90
C GLU A 144 -2.30 4.83 6.00
N LEU A 145 -2.22 3.55 5.64
CA LEU A 145 -2.23 2.47 6.62
C LEU A 145 -0.88 2.28 7.31
N THR A 146 0.22 2.49 6.61
CA THR A 146 1.57 2.27 7.17
C THR A 146 1.78 3.00 8.49
N PRO A 147 1.53 4.32 8.63
CA PRO A 147 1.75 5.01 9.90
C PRO A 147 0.84 4.50 11.02
N ILE A 148 -0.36 4.03 10.70
CA ILE A 148 -1.34 3.50 11.66
C ILE A 148 -0.84 2.17 12.27
N PHE A 149 -0.33 1.28 11.42
CA PHE A 149 0.13 -0.04 11.85
C PHE A 149 1.57 -0.03 12.36
N GLU A 150 2.40 0.93 11.91
CA GLU A 150 3.80 1.05 12.33
C GLU A 150 3.93 1.15 13.87
N GLU A 151 2.97 1.78 14.52
CA GLU A 151 2.92 1.91 15.99
C GLU A 151 2.62 0.59 16.71
N GLN A 152 2.08 -0.41 15.99
CA GLN A 152 1.69 -1.71 16.55
C GLN A 152 2.73 -2.80 16.30
N PHE A 153 3.67 -2.57 15.38
CA PHE A 153 4.67 -3.56 15.05
C PHE A 153 5.77 -3.66 16.11
N SER A 154 6.25 -4.88 16.35
CA SER A 154 7.35 -5.14 17.26
C SER A 154 8.61 -4.33 16.87
N ASP A 155 9.34 -3.83 17.87
CA ASP A 155 10.63 -3.18 17.65
C ASP A 155 11.68 -4.10 17.04
N ASN A 156 11.52 -5.40 17.16
CA ASN A 156 12.38 -6.42 16.56
C ASN A 156 11.92 -6.87 15.16
N SER A 157 10.87 -6.27 14.60
CA SER A 157 10.49 -6.45 13.19
C SER A 157 11.22 -5.43 12.32
N PHE A 158 11.96 -5.89 11.30
CA PHE A 158 12.78 -5.04 10.42
C PHE A 158 12.38 -5.13 8.95
N GLY A 159 11.63 -6.14 8.55
CA GLY A 159 11.24 -6.36 7.17
C GLY A 159 10.17 -5.39 6.68
N PHE A 160 10.36 -4.79 5.49
CA PHE A 160 9.38 -3.95 4.79
C PHE A 160 8.84 -2.75 5.59
N ARG A 161 9.55 -2.30 6.60
CA ARG A 161 9.16 -1.15 7.44
C ARG A 161 9.94 0.11 7.09
N PRO A 162 9.31 1.30 7.15
CA PRO A 162 9.99 2.57 6.94
C PRO A 162 11.12 2.79 7.95
N GLY A 163 12.27 3.27 7.46
CA GLY A 163 13.40 3.61 8.32
C GLY A 163 14.12 2.43 8.97
N ARG A 164 13.75 1.19 8.64
CA ARG A 164 14.39 -0.04 9.13
C ARG A 164 15.08 -0.79 8.00
N SER A 165 16.18 -1.45 8.30
CA SER A 165 17.01 -2.13 7.32
C SER A 165 17.52 -3.49 7.82
N THR A 166 17.99 -4.33 6.90
CA THR A 166 18.69 -5.58 7.23
C THR A 166 19.91 -5.33 8.13
N HIS A 167 20.61 -4.20 7.95
CA HIS A 167 21.75 -3.84 8.81
C HIS A 167 21.31 -3.60 10.27
N ASP A 168 20.12 -3.02 10.47
CA ASP A 168 19.61 -2.80 11.83
C ASP A 168 19.21 -4.12 12.49
N ALA A 169 18.64 -5.07 11.72
CA ALA A 169 18.40 -6.43 12.20
C ALA A 169 19.70 -7.10 12.62
N ILE A 170 20.77 -7.02 11.81
CA ILE A 170 22.09 -7.59 12.15
C ILE A 170 22.67 -6.94 13.40
N LYS A 171 22.59 -5.61 13.54
CA LYS A 171 23.03 -4.90 14.76
C LYS A 171 22.29 -5.41 15.98
N ARG A 172 20.95 -5.60 15.86
CA ARG A 172 20.14 -6.11 16.96
C ARG A 172 20.52 -7.55 17.35
N CYS A 173 20.78 -8.42 16.39
CA CYS A 173 21.30 -9.77 16.64
C CYS A 173 22.65 -9.72 17.37
N LYS A 174 23.56 -8.82 16.94
CA LYS A 174 24.86 -8.63 17.60
C LYS A 174 24.69 -8.21 19.06
N GLN A 175 23.79 -7.28 19.36
CA GLN A 175 23.49 -6.85 20.73
C GLN A 175 23.04 -8.02 21.59
N PHE A 176 22.11 -8.86 21.10
CA PHE A 176 21.70 -10.05 21.85
C PHE A 176 22.86 -11.02 22.14
N ALA A 177 23.78 -11.19 21.18
CA ALA A 177 24.96 -12.02 21.39
C ALA A 177 25.90 -11.41 22.48
N GLU A 178 26.07 -10.09 22.49
CA GLU A 178 26.85 -9.36 23.49
C GLU A 178 26.19 -9.40 24.90
N GLU A 179 24.84 -9.46 24.95
CA GLU A 179 24.05 -9.67 26.17
C GLU A 179 24.14 -11.13 26.71
N GLY A 180 24.79 -12.03 25.98
CA GLY A 180 25.03 -13.42 26.42
C GLY A 180 24.05 -14.44 25.85
N TYR A 181 23.18 -14.10 24.91
CA TYR A 181 22.32 -15.06 24.19
C TYR A 181 23.15 -15.84 23.17
N VAL A 182 23.42 -17.12 23.43
CA VAL A 182 24.30 -17.97 22.60
C VAL A 182 23.52 -18.97 21.72
N TYR A 183 22.22 -19.14 21.96
CA TYR A 183 21.38 -20.04 21.18
C TYR A 183 20.49 -19.26 20.22
N VAL A 184 20.45 -19.70 18.96
CA VAL A 184 19.63 -19.11 17.90
C VAL A 184 18.65 -20.15 17.36
N VAL A 185 17.38 -19.85 17.38
CA VAL A 185 16.33 -20.65 16.74
C VAL A 185 15.93 -19.95 15.45
N SER A 186 16.10 -20.64 14.30
CA SER A 186 15.65 -20.14 13.01
C SER A 186 14.29 -20.72 12.69
N MET A 187 13.30 -19.85 12.42
CA MET A 187 11.95 -20.24 12.02
C MET A 187 11.57 -19.51 10.74
N ASP A 188 10.92 -20.20 9.81
CA ASP A 188 10.39 -19.64 8.58
C ASP A 188 8.99 -20.18 8.29
N LEU A 189 8.10 -19.31 7.78
CA LEU A 189 6.76 -19.71 7.41
C LEU A 189 6.73 -20.17 5.96
N GLN A 190 6.43 -21.43 5.75
CA GLN A 190 6.36 -22.01 4.40
C GLN A 190 5.25 -21.35 3.58
N ALA A 191 5.63 -20.81 2.42
CA ALA A 191 4.69 -20.21 1.45
C ALA A 191 3.76 -19.16 2.05
N TYR A 192 4.24 -18.35 3.00
CA TYR A 192 3.43 -17.40 3.79
C TYR A 192 2.44 -16.60 2.92
N PHE A 193 2.93 -15.93 1.88
CA PHE A 193 2.07 -15.12 1.00
C PHE A 193 1.01 -15.94 0.25
N ASP A 194 1.23 -17.21 0.02
CA ASP A 194 0.29 -18.08 -0.70
C ASP A 194 -0.78 -18.70 0.24
N THR A 195 -0.56 -18.64 1.57
CA THR A 195 -1.40 -19.33 2.57
C THR A 195 -2.09 -18.41 3.56
N VAL A 196 -1.98 -17.08 3.41
CA VAL A 196 -2.65 -16.11 4.28
C VAL A 196 -4.16 -16.32 4.21
N ASN A 197 -4.80 -16.60 5.35
CA ASN A 197 -6.24 -16.72 5.44
C ASN A 197 -6.90 -15.34 5.37
N HIS A 198 -7.70 -15.10 4.32
CA HIS A 198 -8.35 -13.80 4.07
C HIS A 198 -9.23 -13.36 5.25
N SER A 199 -10.01 -14.27 5.83
CA SER A 199 -10.93 -13.93 6.93
C SER A 199 -10.18 -13.47 8.17
N LYS A 200 -9.06 -14.16 8.51
CA LYS A 200 -8.21 -13.77 9.65
C LYS A 200 -7.50 -12.43 9.40
N LEU A 201 -6.97 -12.22 8.19
CA LEU A 201 -6.36 -10.95 7.84
C LEU A 201 -7.37 -9.79 7.94
N ILE A 202 -8.56 -9.96 7.40
CA ILE A 202 -9.64 -8.96 7.47
C ILE A 202 -10.07 -8.72 8.92
N GLU A 203 -10.17 -9.76 9.74
CA GLU A 203 -10.45 -9.63 11.18
C GLU A 203 -9.40 -8.77 11.87
N VAL A 204 -8.11 -9.06 11.67
CA VAL A 204 -7.01 -8.30 12.29
C VAL A 204 -7.04 -6.84 11.85
N LEU A 205 -7.18 -6.56 10.55
CA LEU A 205 -7.27 -5.20 10.03
C LEU A 205 -8.48 -4.44 10.60
N SER A 206 -9.62 -5.12 10.78
CA SER A 206 -10.86 -4.52 11.30
C SER A 206 -10.76 -4.11 12.77
N ARG A 207 -9.79 -4.64 13.51
CA ARG A 207 -9.54 -4.21 14.90
C ARG A 207 -9.11 -2.75 14.97
N THR A 208 -8.36 -2.31 13.97
CA THR A 208 -7.80 -0.95 13.87
C THR A 208 -8.59 -0.07 12.89
N ILE A 209 -8.92 -0.58 11.71
CA ILE A 209 -9.62 0.18 10.67
C ILE A 209 -11.13 0.14 10.94
N LYS A 210 -11.73 1.31 11.19
CA LYS A 210 -13.17 1.44 11.49
C LYS A 210 -13.99 1.95 10.30
N ASP A 211 -13.37 2.41 9.23
CA ASP A 211 -14.07 2.81 8.01
C ASP A 211 -14.60 1.58 7.26
N GLY A 212 -15.92 1.39 7.30
CA GLY A 212 -16.61 0.28 6.66
C GLY A 212 -16.49 0.23 5.14
N ARG A 213 -15.84 1.23 4.49
CA ARG A 213 -15.60 1.27 3.05
C ARG A 213 -14.21 0.71 2.69
N VAL A 214 -13.23 0.82 3.59
CA VAL A 214 -11.83 0.41 3.34
C VAL A 214 -11.67 -1.10 3.45
N ILE A 215 -12.21 -1.71 4.49
CA ILE A 215 -12.12 -3.16 4.72
C ILE A 215 -12.70 -3.97 3.54
N PRO A 216 -13.92 -3.67 3.04
CA PRO A 216 -14.44 -4.34 1.84
C PRO A 216 -13.58 -4.12 0.58
N LEU A 217 -12.94 -2.94 0.44
CA LEU A 217 -12.04 -2.67 -0.67
C LEU A 217 -10.79 -3.55 -0.61
N ILE A 218 -10.16 -3.67 0.57
CA ILE A 218 -9.03 -4.57 0.78
C ILE A 218 -9.44 -6.02 0.48
N HIS A 219 -10.59 -6.46 0.98
CA HIS A 219 -11.10 -7.81 0.73
C HIS A 219 -11.33 -8.09 -0.77
N LYS A 220 -11.81 -7.08 -1.54
CA LYS A 220 -11.92 -7.20 -3.00
C LYS A 220 -10.56 -7.41 -3.67
N TYR A 221 -9.51 -6.74 -3.20
CA TYR A 221 -8.14 -6.96 -3.71
C TYR A 221 -7.64 -8.37 -3.42
N LEU A 222 -7.91 -8.90 -2.24
CA LEU A 222 -7.55 -10.29 -1.88
C LEU A 222 -8.26 -11.31 -2.78
N LYS A 223 -9.53 -11.04 -3.13
CA LYS A 223 -10.37 -11.91 -3.97
C LYS A 223 -10.34 -11.60 -5.46
N ALA A 224 -9.53 -10.67 -5.91
CA ALA A 224 -9.50 -10.25 -7.31
C ALA A 224 -9.10 -11.39 -8.28
N GLY A 225 -8.44 -12.43 -7.79
CA GLY A 225 -7.99 -13.55 -8.61
C GLY A 225 -6.72 -13.25 -9.39
N ALA A 226 -6.32 -14.21 -10.20
CA ALA A 226 -5.15 -14.12 -11.06
C ALA A 226 -5.45 -14.61 -12.47
N MET A 227 -4.86 -13.95 -13.47
CA MET A 227 -4.86 -14.40 -14.86
C MET A 227 -3.51 -15.05 -15.17
N LYS A 228 -3.55 -16.29 -15.64
CA LYS A 228 -2.38 -17.03 -16.12
C LYS A 228 -2.73 -17.73 -17.43
N ASP A 229 -1.90 -17.58 -18.45
CA ASP A 229 -2.04 -18.23 -19.75
C ASP A 229 -3.44 -18.06 -20.40
N GLY A 230 -4.05 -16.86 -20.21
CA GLY A 230 -5.39 -16.53 -20.68
C GLY A 230 -6.54 -17.09 -19.83
N GLY A 231 -6.26 -17.87 -18.79
CA GLY A 231 -7.24 -18.43 -17.86
C GLY A 231 -7.37 -17.63 -16.57
N PHE A 232 -8.59 -17.50 -16.04
CA PHE A 232 -8.86 -16.91 -14.73
C PHE A 232 -8.75 -17.97 -13.63
N HIS A 233 -8.01 -17.63 -12.57
CA HIS A 233 -7.86 -18.43 -11.37
C HIS A 233 -8.37 -17.66 -10.16
N PRO A 234 -9.41 -18.12 -9.47
CA PRO A 234 -9.89 -17.48 -8.25
C PRO A 234 -8.83 -17.58 -7.15
N THR A 235 -8.83 -16.60 -6.24
CA THR A 235 -7.96 -16.57 -5.06
C THR A 235 -8.83 -16.69 -3.81
N GLU A 236 -8.78 -17.82 -3.12
CA GLU A 236 -9.52 -18.07 -1.88
C GLU A 236 -8.68 -17.79 -0.63
N GLU A 237 -7.36 -17.89 -0.76
CA GLU A 237 -6.36 -17.62 0.24
C GLU A 237 -5.12 -16.97 -0.38
N GLY A 238 -4.23 -16.44 0.45
CA GLY A 238 -3.00 -15.80 0.01
C GLY A 238 -3.14 -14.33 -0.35
N VAL A 239 -2.00 -13.66 -0.37
CA VAL A 239 -1.85 -12.26 -0.79
C VAL A 239 -0.97 -12.21 -2.04
N PRO A 240 -1.38 -11.55 -3.12
CA PRO A 240 -0.57 -11.49 -4.34
C PRO A 240 0.82 -10.90 -4.07
N GLN A 241 1.88 -11.64 -4.36
CA GLN A 241 3.25 -11.12 -4.29
C GLN A 241 3.47 -10.12 -5.43
N GLY A 242 3.78 -8.87 -5.10
CA GLY A 242 4.08 -7.80 -6.08
C GLY A 242 3.14 -6.60 -6.03
N GLY A 243 2.07 -6.65 -5.26
CA GLY A 243 1.22 -5.48 -4.99
C GLY A 243 1.83 -4.57 -3.91
N PRO A 244 1.64 -3.23 -4.01
CA PRO A 244 2.15 -2.27 -3.02
C PRO A 244 1.64 -2.48 -1.58
N GLN A 245 0.51 -3.14 -1.42
CA GLN A 245 -0.14 -3.41 -0.13
C GLN A 245 0.39 -4.68 0.54
N SER A 246 0.93 -5.63 -0.23
CA SER A 246 1.34 -6.94 0.28
C SER A 246 2.39 -6.88 1.39
N PRO A 247 3.41 -5.99 1.36
CA PRO A 247 4.38 -5.88 2.43
C PRO A 247 3.77 -5.47 3.78
N LEU A 248 2.76 -4.58 3.77
CA LEU A 248 2.07 -4.16 4.99
C LEU A 248 1.27 -5.32 5.60
N CYS A 249 0.66 -6.16 4.77
CA CYS A 249 -0.10 -7.33 5.22
C CYS A 249 0.79 -8.47 5.73
N ALA A 250 2.11 -8.37 5.58
CA ALA A 250 3.08 -9.40 5.98
C ALA A 250 3.70 -9.13 7.37
N ASN A 251 3.56 -7.93 7.91
CA ASN A 251 3.98 -7.54 9.24
C ASN A 251 2.84 -7.66 10.25
#